data_370230e1532eaa89c87c2c77d0021502
#
_entry.id   370230e1532eaa89c87c2c77d0021502
#
_cell.length_a   1.000
_cell.length_b   1.000
_cell.length_c   1.000
_cell.angle_alpha   90.00
_cell.angle_beta   90.00
_cell.angle_gamma   90.00
#
_symmetry.space_group_name_H-M   'P 1'
#
loop_
_entity.id
_entity.type
_entity.pdbx_description
1 polymer ?
#
loop_
_entity_poly.entity_id
_entity_poly.type
_entity_poly.pdbx_seq_one_letter_code
_entity_poly.pdbx_strand_id
1 'polypeptide(L)'
;TEAYGWHTPDFQSMTFLTRLSQLLQTLGLRSRIQPMSPQAQEAWLGRAETSSNPPPQLITFLHEERGSAFGVRLGLSLFGAAPTSAGASDAGLGLAPIIQGHAEGAVPFPRLEDTRIEWSGNVEVLKRLAVILRPDQDLTLRKGAGLSDAVNGRLTLGLRHGQPAGELKPLVQFPGGSALRYQQFAVAGGLDASSASHTETFVELALSGLRFDLSLGDADGFIQGTVARDRVEAPFDLALRWSNRQGISFSGSGGLHVFLPLHTTIGPLRLDAVHVGIDVGDDGIETETSLSGRLTLGPVTATVERLGMTVNISFREGNLGLFGLSPRFKPPTGLGLAIAAPGVVGGGYLGFDPQRA
;
A
#
# COMPACT_ATOMS: atom_id res chain seq x y z
N THR A 1 -15.11 -2.42 -19.38
CA THR A 1 -15.84 -3.70 -19.50
C THR A 1 -16.45 -3.89 -20.88
N GLU A 2 -17.06 -2.89 -21.48
CA GLU A 2 -17.74 -2.99 -22.78
C GLU A 2 -16.80 -3.24 -23.97
N ALA A 3 -15.57 -2.69 -23.94
CA ALA A 3 -14.67 -2.72 -25.09
C ALA A 3 -14.15 -4.12 -25.50
N TYR A 4 -14.14 -5.08 -24.59
CA TYR A 4 -13.60 -6.44 -24.85
C TYR A 4 -14.58 -7.55 -24.48
N GLY A 5 -15.81 -7.23 -24.11
CA GLY A 5 -16.82 -8.22 -23.71
C GLY A 5 -16.47 -8.93 -22.39
N TRP A 6 -15.77 -8.27 -21.47
CA TRP A 6 -15.57 -8.78 -20.11
C TRP A 6 -16.93 -8.94 -19.42
N HIS A 7 -17.20 -10.01 -18.75
CA HIS A 7 -18.52 -10.46 -18.23
C HIS A 7 -19.50 -10.97 -19.29
N THR A 8 -19.04 -11.26 -20.50
CA THR A 8 -19.89 -11.86 -21.54
C THR A 8 -19.29 -13.16 -22.05
N PRO A 9 -20.08 -14.05 -22.66
CA PRO A 9 -19.57 -15.25 -23.31
C PRO A 9 -18.57 -14.96 -24.44
N ASP A 10 -18.69 -13.76 -25.04
CA ASP A 10 -17.92 -13.33 -26.20
C ASP A 10 -16.65 -12.54 -25.82
N PHE A 11 -16.05 -12.83 -24.67
CA PHE A 11 -14.82 -12.14 -24.23
C PHE A 11 -13.70 -12.29 -25.26
N GLN A 12 -13.31 -11.17 -25.84
CA GLN A 12 -12.30 -11.07 -26.90
C GLN A 12 -10.87 -11.06 -26.35
N SER A 13 -10.45 -12.17 -25.76
CA SER A 13 -9.12 -12.29 -25.14
C SER A 13 -7.99 -11.96 -26.10
N MET A 14 -8.08 -12.36 -27.37
CA MET A 14 -7.05 -12.07 -28.38
C MET A 14 -6.91 -10.57 -28.65
N THR A 15 -8.02 -9.85 -28.77
CA THR A 15 -8.03 -8.39 -28.98
C THR A 15 -7.43 -7.68 -27.77
N PHE A 16 -7.80 -8.09 -26.58
CA PHE A 16 -7.23 -7.58 -25.33
C PHE A 16 -5.71 -7.80 -25.26
N LEU A 17 -5.25 -9.04 -25.47
CA LEU A 17 -3.82 -9.39 -25.44
C LEU A 17 -3.02 -8.62 -26.49
N THR A 18 -3.59 -8.37 -27.67
CA THR A 18 -2.94 -7.59 -28.72
C THR A 18 -2.73 -6.14 -28.29
N ARG A 19 -3.75 -5.50 -27.72
CA ARG A 19 -3.64 -4.12 -27.22
C ARG A 19 -2.66 -4.00 -26.06
N LEU A 20 -2.72 -4.97 -25.15
CA LEU A 20 -1.78 -5.03 -24.03
C LEU A 20 -0.34 -5.22 -24.51
N SER A 21 -0.12 -6.08 -25.51
CA SER A 21 1.21 -6.24 -26.12
C SER A 21 1.76 -4.92 -26.68
N GLN A 22 0.93 -4.16 -27.39
CA GLN A 22 1.31 -2.85 -27.91
C GLN A 22 1.70 -1.89 -26.79
N LEU A 23 0.90 -1.81 -25.72
CA LEU A 23 1.20 -0.99 -24.55
C LEU A 23 2.53 -1.39 -23.89
N LEU A 24 2.75 -2.68 -23.66
CA LEU A 24 3.99 -3.17 -23.06
C LEU A 24 5.23 -2.85 -23.91
N GLN A 25 5.10 -2.92 -25.23
CA GLN A 25 6.17 -2.53 -26.15
C GLN A 25 6.49 -1.02 -26.09
N THR A 26 5.48 -0.15 -25.90
CA THR A 26 5.74 1.28 -25.70
C THR A 26 6.49 1.55 -24.40
N LEU A 27 6.29 0.71 -23.38
CA LEU A 27 7.04 0.75 -22.13
C LEU A 27 8.45 0.13 -22.23
N GLY A 28 8.83 -0.36 -23.43
CA GLY A 28 10.14 -0.97 -23.66
C GLY A 28 10.23 -2.44 -23.27
N LEU A 29 9.12 -3.07 -22.90
CA LEU A 29 9.08 -4.49 -22.60
C LEU A 29 8.95 -5.29 -23.90
N ARG A 30 9.74 -6.36 -24.01
CA ARG A 30 9.63 -7.29 -25.13
C ARG A 30 8.42 -8.17 -24.92
N SER A 31 7.43 -8.06 -25.78
CA SER A 31 6.23 -8.87 -25.73
C SER A 31 5.92 -9.49 -27.09
N ARG A 32 5.36 -10.70 -27.07
CA ARG A 32 4.90 -11.41 -28.26
C ARG A 32 3.66 -12.24 -27.95
N ILE A 33 2.80 -12.37 -28.95
CA ILE A 33 1.68 -13.30 -28.90
C ILE A 33 2.06 -14.56 -29.64
N GLN A 34 1.82 -15.70 -29.03
CA GLN A 34 2.08 -17.01 -29.62
C GLN A 34 1.06 -18.05 -29.12
N PRO A 35 0.89 -19.16 -29.83
CA PRO A 35 0.11 -20.28 -29.34
C PRO A 35 0.69 -20.83 -28.05
N MET A 36 -0.17 -21.27 -27.12
CA MET A 36 0.25 -21.93 -25.88
C MET A 36 0.76 -23.34 -26.19
N SER A 37 1.93 -23.68 -25.65
CA SER A 37 2.47 -25.05 -25.81
C SER A 37 1.62 -26.07 -25.05
N PRO A 38 1.62 -27.36 -25.47
CA PRO A 38 0.88 -28.41 -24.75
C PRO A 38 1.27 -28.50 -23.26
N GLN A 39 2.55 -28.33 -22.95
CA GLN A 39 3.04 -28.35 -21.56
C GLN A 39 2.48 -27.18 -20.74
N ALA A 40 2.39 -25.97 -21.35
CA ALA A 40 1.79 -24.83 -20.69
C ALA A 40 0.29 -24.99 -20.48
N GLN A 41 -0.41 -25.58 -21.45
CA GLN A 41 -1.84 -25.89 -21.33
C GLN A 41 -2.09 -26.88 -20.19
N GLU A 42 -1.32 -27.94 -20.11
CA GLU A 42 -1.41 -28.92 -19.02
C GLU A 42 -1.11 -28.28 -17.66
N ALA A 43 -0.02 -27.51 -17.60
CA ALA A 43 0.42 -26.88 -16.37
C ALA A 43 -0.57 -25.81 -15.84
N TRP A 44 -1.17 -25.02 -16.74
CA TRP A 44 -1.93 -23.83 -16.34
C TRP A 44 -3.44 -23.96 -16.55
N LEU A 45 -3.88 -24.79 -17.54
CA LEU A 45 -5.29 -25.03 -17.81
C LEU A 45 -5.77 -26.37 -17.28
N GLY A 46 -4.85 -27.26 -16.88
CA GLY A 46 -5.15 -28.61 -16.38
C GLY A 46 -5.59 -29.60 -17.46
N ARG A 47 -5.44 -29.21 -18.72
CA ARG A 47 -5.71 -30.06 -19.89
C ARG A 47 -4.80 -29.64 -21.03
N ALA A 48 -4.21 -30.57 -21.71
CA ALA A 48 -3.65 -30.35 -23.03
C ALA A 48 -4.78 -30.47 -24.05
N GLU A 49 -5.21 -29.38 -24.64
CA GLU A 49 -6.11 -29.46 -25.79
C GLU A 49 -5.32 -30.00 -26.99
N THR A 50 -5.71 -31.14 -27.48
CA THR A 50 -5.25 -31.68 -28.79
C THR A 50 -5.88 -30.91 -29.95
N SER A 51 -6.42 -29.75 -29.68
CA SER A 51 -7.07 -28.85 -30.63
C SER A 51 -6.08 -28.37 -31.66
N SER A 52 -6.48 -28.36 -32.91
CA SER A 52 -5.74 -27.72 -34.01
C SER A 52 -5.53 -26.22 -33.82
N ASN A 53 -6.18 -25.59 -32.84
CA ASN A 53 -6.09 -24.18 -32.53
C ASN A 53 -5.84 -23.96 -31.03
N PRO A 54 -4.57 -24.04 -30.56
CA PRO A 54 -4.24 -23.82 -29.16
C PRO A 54 -4.53 -22.37 -28.73
N PRO A 55 -4.95 -22.15 -27.46
CA PRO A 55 -5.26 -20.81 -26.99
C PRO A 55 -4.06 -19.88 -27.10
N PRO A 56 -4.27 -18.61 -27.49
CA PRO A 56 -3.20 -17.63 -27.58
C PRO A 56 -2.73 -17.21 -26.18
N GLN A 57 -1.44 -16.98 -26.07
CA GLN A 57 -0.82 -16.36 -24.91
C GLN A 57 0.04 -15.17 -25.30
N LEU A 58 0.00 -14.13 -24.50
CA LEU A 58 0.93 -13.02 -24.54
C LEU A 58 2.08 -13.32 -23.61
N ILE A 59 3.27 -13.46 -24.12
CA ILE A 59 4.49 -13.56 -23.33
C ILE A 59 5.17 -12.21 -23.31
N THR A 60 5.44 -11.69 -22.12
CA THR A 60 6.30 -10.53 -21.95
C THR A 60 7.53 -10.91 -21.12
N PHE A 61 8.71 -10.53 -21.61
CA PHE A 61 9.95 -10.72 -20.88
C PHE A 61 10.31 -9.43 -20.16
N LEU A 62 10.43 -9.54 -18.86
CA LEU A 62 10.88 -8.46 -17.99
C LEU A 62 12.41 -8.40 -17.99
N HIS A 63 13.05 -9.57 -18.02
CA HIS A 63 14.49 -9.71 -18.13
C HIS A 63 14.87 -10.96 -18.93
N GLU A 64 15.87 -10.85 -19.80
CA GLU A 64 16.44 -11.96 -20.53
C GLU A 64 17.95 -11.74 -20.67
N GLU A 65 18.74 -12.50 -19.95
CA GLU A 65 20.18 -12.51 -20.09
C GLU A 65 20.59 -13.58 -21.12
N ARG A 66 21.26 -13.13 -22.20
CA ARG A 66 21.77 -14.00 -23.25
C ARG A 66 23.28 -14.15 -23.10
N GLY A 67 23.76 -15.37 -23.05
CA GLY A 67 25.18 -15.63 -23.23
C GLY A 67 25.90 -16.37 -22.13
N SER A 68 25.23 -16.73 -21.03
CA SER A 68 25.76 -17.67 -20.06
C SER A 68 25.06 -19.03 -20.15
N ALA A 69 25.75 -20.10 -19.78
CA ALA A 69 25.16 -21.44 -19.70
C ALA A 69 23.97 -21.52 -18.73
N PHE A 70 23.76 -20.48 -17.93
CA PHE A 70 22.72 -20.33 -16.92
C PHE A 70 21.99 -18.98 -17.07
N GLY A 71 21.55 -18.66 -18.29
CA GLY A 71 20.82 -17.41 -18.53
C GLY A 71 19.57 -17.28 -17.65
N VAL A 72 19.40 -16.12 -17.05
CA VAL A 72 18.20 -15.79 -16.28
C VAL A 72 17.12 -15.28 -17.24
N ARG A 73 15.94 -15.86 -17.17
CA ARG A 73 14.75 -15.34 -17.83
C ARG A 73 13.67 -15.11 -16.81
N LEU A 74 13.17 -13.89 -16.80
CA LEU A 74 12.00 -13.51 -16.04
C LEU A 74 10.96 -12.96 -16.99
N GLY A 75 9.75 -13.46 -16.90
CA GLY A 75 8.65 -13.00 -17.71
C GLY A 75 7.30 -13.39 -17.14
N LEU A 76 6.26 -12.93 -17.84
CA LEU A 76 4.88 -13.25 -17.53
C LEU A 76 4.20 -13.77 -18.79
N SER A 77 3.34 -14.76 -18.62
CA SER A 77 2.42 -15.24 -19.63
C SER A 77 1.00 -14.86 -19.24
N LEU A 78 0.33 -14.10 -20.11
CA LEU A 78 -1.11 -13.83 -19.99
C LEU A 78 -1.83 -14.60 -21.09
N PHE A 79 -2.96 -15.21 -20.74
CA PHE A 79 -3.75 -16.02 -21.68
C PHE A 79 -5.24 -15.94 -21.37
N GLY A 80 -6.08 -16.18 -22.36
CA GLY A 80 -7.50 -16.30 -22.15
C GLY A 80 -7.83 -17.64 -21.47
N ALA A 81 -8.61 -17.60 -20.40
CA ALA A 81 -9.17 -18.76 -19.77
C ALA A 81 -10.60 -18.96 -20.28
N ALA A 82 -10.88 -20.14 -20.85
CA ALA A 82 -12.20 -20.48 -21.32
C ALA A 82 -13.24 -20.44 -20.18
N PRO A 83 -14.52 -20.19 -20.48
CA PRO A 83 -15.57 -20.25 -19.50
C PRO A 83 -15.66 -21.65 -18.86
N THR A 84 -16.19 -21.72 -17.64
CA THR A 84 -16.30 -22.98 -16.87
C THR A 84 -17.25 -23.98 -17.51
N SER A 85 -18.25 -23.47 -18.27
CA SER A 85 -19.18 -24.25 -19.05
C SER A 85 -19.54 -23.54 -20.35
N ALA A 86 -20.04 -24.28 -21.32
CA ALA A 86 -20.47 -23.69 -22.59
C ALA A 86 -21.60 -22.68 -22.36
N GLY A 87 -21.40 -21.45 -22.85
CA GLY A 87 -22.37 -20.36 -22.70
C GLY A 87 -22.30 -19.59 -21.37
N ALA A 88 -21.39 -19.95 -20.46
CA ALA A 88 -21.19 -19.17 -19.24
C ALA A 88 -20.47 -17.85 -19.54
N SER A 89 -20.84 -16.79 -18.82
CA SER A 89 -20.26 -15.44 -18.95
C SER A 89 -19.00 -15.24 -18.10
N ASP A 90 -18.34 -16.34 -17.72
CA ASP A 90 -17.22 -16.35 -16.78
C ASP A 90 -15.87 -16.65 -17.47
N ALA A 91 -15.77 -16.39 -18.76
CA ALA A 91 -14.49 -16.37 -19.45
C ALA A 91 -13.53 -15.40 -18.76
N GLY A 92 -12.28 -15.81 -18.57
CA GLY A 92 -11.35 -15.10 -17.71
C GLY A 92 -9.98 -14.85 -18.35
N LEU A 93 -9.10 -14.25 -17.57
CA LEU A 93 -7.70 -14.09 -17.88
C LEU A 93 -6.85 -14.93 -16.93
N GLY A 94 -5.89 -15.63 -17.49
CA GLY A 94 -4.86 -16.33 -16.73
C GLY A 94 -3.55 -15.57 -16.75
N LEU A 95 -2.85 -15.58 -15.63
CA LEU A 95 -1.51 -15.04 -15.46
C LEU A 95 -0.61 -16.13 -14.90
N ALA A 96 0.49 -16.43 -15.60
CA ALA A 96 1.48 -17.38 -15.14
C ALA A 96 2.89 -16.77 -15.23
N PRO A 97 3.75 -16.99 -14.23
CA PRO A 97 5.13 -16.55 -14.28
C PRO A 97 5.95 -17.43 -15.22
N ILE A 98 6.87 -16.80 -15.94
CA ILE A 98 7.91 -17.47 -16.70
C ILE A 98 9.22 -17.18 -16.01
N ILE A 99 9.74 -18.16 -15.27
CA ILE A 99 11.00 -18.01 -14.55
C ILE A 99 11.94 -19.14 -14.97
N GLN A 100 13.14 -18.75 -15.31
CA GLN A 100 14.24 -19.65 -15.60
C GLN A 100 15.50 -19.05 -14.96
N GLY A 101 16.23 -19.85 -14.17
CA GLY A 101 17.42 -19.40 -13.45
C GLY A 101 17.23 -19.47 -11.93
N HIS A 102 17.69 -18.46 -11.20
CA HIS A 102 17.71 -18.47 -9.73
C HIS A 102 16.34 -18.31 -9.09
N ALA A 103 16.18 -18.86 -7.88
CA ALA A 103 14.96 -18.78 -7.08
C ALA A 103 14.66 -17.36 -6.56
N GLU A 104 15.65 -16.50 -6.50
CA GLU A 104 15.53 -15.09 -6.11
C GLU A 104 16.46 -14.23 -6.94
N GLY A 105 16.10 -12.98 -7.13
CA GLY A 105 16.90 -12.03 -7.88
C GLY A 105 16.26 -10.67 -7.99
N ALA A 106 17.04 -9.73 -8.51
CA ALA A 106 16.63 -8.39 -8.82
C ALA A 106 17.27 -7.93 -10.12
N VAL A 107 16.48 -7.32 -11.01
CA VAL A 107 16.98 -6.76 -12.27
C VAL A 107 16.45 -5.35 -12.49
N PRO A 108 17.23 -4.48 -13.14
CA PRO A 108 16.74 -3.14 -13.49
C PRO A 108 15.50 -3.21 -14.37
N PHE A 109 14.52 -2.35 -14.12
CA PHE A 109 13.38 -2.19 -15.00
C PHE A 109 13.78 -1.36 -16.22
N PRO A 110 13.46 -1.79 -17.46
CA PRO A 110 13.79 -1.04 -18.66
C PRO A 110 13.20 0.38 -18.61
N ARG A 111 14.00 1.40 -18.94
CA ARG A 111 13.59 2.81 -19.07
C ARG A 111 13.09 3.53 -17.82
N LEU A 112 13.12 2.90 -16.68
CA LEU A 112 12.83 3.56 -15.39
C LEU A 112 14.07 3.49 -14.52
N GLU A 113 14.73 4.65 -14.39
CA GLU A 113 15.89 4.78 -13.49
C GLU A 113 15.50 4.44 -12.06
N ASP A 114 16.43 3.92 -11.28
CA ASP A 114 16.23 3.50 -9.89
C ASP A 114 15.09 2.49 -9.67
N THR A 115 14.62 1.83 -10.73
CA THR A 115 13.54 0.86 -10.64
C THR A 115 14.06 -0.55 -10.92
N ARG A 116 13.65 -1.49 -10.07
CA ARG A 116 14.05 -2.90 -10.18
C ARG A 116 12.82 -3.80 -10.10
N ILE A 117 12.88 -4.89 -10.83
CA ILE A 117 11.98 -6.02 -10.64
C ILE A 117 12.67 -6.98 -9.70
N GLU A 118 11.99 -7.40 -8.66
CA GLU A 118 12.48 -8.35 -7.68
C GLU A 118 11.57 -9.56 -7.64
N TRP A 119 12.16 -10.75 -7.48
CA TRP A 119 11.42 -11.98 -7.30
C TRP A 119 12.08 -12.88 -6.27
N SER A 120 11.27 -13.62 -5.56
CA SER A 120 11.74 -14.68 -4.68
C SER A 120 10.77 -15.85 -4.69
N GLY A 121 11.27 -17.06 -4.60
CA GLY A 121 10.44 -18.26 -4.49
C GLY A 121 11.04 -19.50 -5.13
N ASN A 122 10.31 -20.60 -5.06
CA ASN A 122 10.73 -21.85 -5.66
C ASN A 122 10.39 -21.90 -7.15
N VAL A 123 11.39 -21.86 -8.00
CA VAL A 123 11.26 -21.78 -9.47
C VAL A 123 10.47 -22.95 -10.06
N GLU A 124 10.67 -24.17 -9.57
CA GLU A 124 9.99 -25.35 -10.11
C GLU A 124 8.48 -25.34 -9.80
N VAL A 125 8.13 -24.80 -8.65
CA VAL A 125 6.73 -24.60 -8.27
C VAL A 125 6.11 -23.51 -9.13
N LEU A 126 6.85 -22.43 -9.36
CA LEU A 126 6.40 -21.28 -10.10
C LEU A 126 6.01 -21.57 -11.55
N LYS A 127 6.80 -22.39 -12.23
CA LYS A 127 6.53 -22.80 -13.62
C LYS A 127 5.18 -23.50 -13.79
N ARG A 128 4.60 -24.02 -12.70
CA ARG A 128 3.38 -24.81 -12.72
C ARG A 128 2.20 -24.11 -12.05
N LEU A 129 2.35 -22.84 -11.71
CA LEU A 129 1.29 -22.04 -11.10
C LEU A 129 0.72 -21.08 -12.13
N ALA A 130 -0.59 -20.91 -12.09
CA ALA A 130 -1.28 -19.86 -12.80
C ALA A 130 -2.39 -19.27 -11.90
N VAL A 131 -2.57 -17.97 -11.97
CA VAL A 131 -3.69 -17.27 -11.35
C VAL A 131 -4.73 -17.02 -12.42
N ILE A 132 -5.95 -17.44 -12.19
CA ILE A 132 -7.08 -17.19 -13.08
C ILE A 132 -7.98 -16.15 -12.44
N LEU A 133 -8.17 -15.06 -13.16
CA LEU A 133 -9.10 -13.99 -12.83
C LEU A 133 -10.37 -14.18 -13.68
N ARG A 134 -11.50 -14.32 -13.03
CA ARG A 134 -12.83 -14.40 -13.66
C ARG A 134 -13.70 -13.26 -13.18
N PRO A 135 -14.67 -12.81 -14.01
CA PRO A 135 -15.66 -11.85 -13.56
C PRO A 135 -16.43 -12.35 -12.32
N ASP A 136 -16.63 -11.48 -11.34
CA ASP A 136 -17.43 -11.73 -10.13
C ASP A 136 -17.06 -12.99 -9.33
N GLN A 137 -15.84 -13.48 -9.50
CA GLN A 137 -15.30 -14.64 -8.79
C GLN A 137 -14.00 -14.30 -8.09
N ASP A 138 -13.72 -15.00 -7.00
CA ASP A 138 -12.43 -14.92 -6.35
C ASP A 138 -11.30 -15.38 -7.28
N LEU A 139 -10.10 -14.85 -7.04
CA LEU A 139 -8.89 -15.29 -7.72
C LEU A 139 -8.70 -16.80 -7.54
N THR A 140 -8.66 -17.54 -8.63
CA THR A 140 -8.43 -18.98 -8.59
C THR A 140 -6.96 -19.28 -8.88
N LEU A 141 -6.30 -19.96 -7.93
CA LEU A 141 -4.96 -20.50 -8.16
C LEU A 141 -5.05 -21.89 -8.80
N ARG A 142 -4.50 -22.01 -10.01
CA ARG A 142 -4.31 -23.29 -10.68
C ARG A 142 -2.94 -23.84 -10.36
N LYS A 143 -2.91 -25.09 -9.91
CA LYS A 143 -1.70 -25.88 -9.69
C LYS A 143 -1.61 -26.92 -10.79
N GLY A 144 -0.52 -26.94 -11.54
CA GLY A 144 -0.30 -27.95 -12.58
C GLY A 144 -0.14 -29.36 -12.03
N ALA A 145 -0.35 -30.35 -12.90
CA ALA A 145 -0.21 -31.74 -12.54
C ALA A 145 1.15 -32.07 -11.94
N GLY A 146 1.17 -32.89 -10.89
CA GLY A 146 2.39 -33.30 -10.18
C GLY A 146 2.92 -32.32 -9.13
N LEU A 147 2.24 -31.21 -8.87
CA LEU A 147 2.41 -30.48 -7.63
C LEU A 147 1.58 -31.19 -6.55
N SER A 148 2.28 -31.85 -5.63
CA SER A 148 1.63 -32.40 -4.44
C SER A 148 0.96 -31.29 -3.63
N ASP A 149 -0.05 -31.62 -2.86
CA ASP A 149 -0.72 -30.68 -1.96
C ASP A 149 0.22 -30.06 -0.90
N ALA A 150 1.44 -30.59 -0.78
CA ALA A 150 2.46 -30.14 0.16
C ALA A 150 3.42 -29.10 -0.44
N VAL A 151 2.95 -28.20 -1.29
CA VAL A 151 3.77 -27.07 -1.74
C VAL A 151 3.88 -26.07 -0.61
N ASN A 152 4.96 -26.17 0.15
CA ASN A 152 5.32 -25.15 1.13
C ASN A 152 6.26 -24.14 0.47
N GLY A 153 5.87 -22.91 0.39
CA GLY A 153 6.74 -21.87 -0.14
C GLY A 153 6.02 -20.54 -0.36
N ARG A 154 6.81 -19.50 -0.28
CA ARG A 154 6.37 -18.14 -0.61
C ARG A 154 6.94 -17.78 -1.98
N LEU A 155 6.08 -17.18 -2.80
CA LEU A 155 6.45 -16.58 -4.06
C LEU A 155 6.15 -15.11 -4.03
N THR A 156 7.09 -14.30 -4.43
CA THR A 156 6.87 -12.88 -4.64
C THR A 156 7.42 -12.45 -5.98
N LEU A 157 6.68 -11.55 -6.63
CA LEU A 157 7.14 -10.76 -7.76
C LEU A 157 6.80 -9.31 -7.46
N GLY A 158 7.79 -8.44 -7.50
CA GLY A 158 7.60 -7.05 -7.13
C GLY A 158 8.37 -6.10 -8.02
N LEU A 159 7.98 -4.85 -7.92
CA LEU A 159 8.65 -3.71 -8.52
C LEU A 159 9.04 -2.77 -7.39
N ARG A 160 10.31 -2.41 -7.34
CA ARG A 160 10.85 -1.49 -6.34
C ARG A 160 11.45 -0.27 -7.04
N HIS A 161 11.07 0.92 -6.58
CA HIS A 161 11.62 2.18 -7.05
C HIS A 161 12.27 2.93 -5.91
N GLY A 162 13.47 3.49 -6.14
CA GLY A 162 14.28 4.15 -5.12
C GLY A 162 15.18 3.19 -4.36
N GLN A 163 15.92 3.71 -3.38
CA GLN A 163 16.87 2.96 -2.55
C GLN A 163 16.67 3.28 -1.08
N PRO A 164 16.90 2.32 -0.16
CA PRO A 164 17.00 2.61 1.26
C PRO A 164 18.10 3.64 1.47
N ALA A 165 17.84 4.68 2.23
CA ALA A 165 18.74 5.83 2.42
C ALA A 165 19.08 6.60 1.13
N GLY A 166 18.28 6.45 0.06
CA GLY A 166 18.37 7.23 -1.16
C GLY A 166 17.86 8.67 -1.00
N GLU A 167 17.92 9.43 -2.07
CA GLU A 167 17.35 10.77 -2.12
C GLU A 167 15.83 10.74 -1.93
N LEU A 168 15.31 11.68 -1.16
CA LEU A 168 13.88 11.85 -0.94
C LEU A 168 13.20 12.38 -2.20
N LYS A 169 12.28 11.58 -2.75
CA LYS A 169 11.49 11.92 -3.93
C LYS A 169 10.13 12.46 -3.51
N PRO A 170 9.60 13.49 -4.16
CA PRO A 170 8.28 14.02 -3.83
C PRO A 170 7.19 13.04 -4.25
N LEU A 171 6.30 12.68 -3.31
CA LEU A 171 5.07 11.94 -3.57
C LEU A 171 3.91 12.91 -3.83
N VAL A 172 3.78 13.92 -2.96
CA VAL A 172 2.78 14.97 -3.06
C VAL A 172 3.43 16.29 -2.66
N GLN A 173 3.17 17.33 -3.44
CA GLN A 173 3.55 18.70 -3.11
C GLN A 173 2.30 19.52 -2.86
N PHE A 174 2.30 20.24 -1.74
CA PHE A 174 1.20 21.12 -1.35
C PHE A 174 1.56 22.56 -1.65
N PRO A 175 0.56 23.44 -1.88
CA PRO A 175 0.78 24.86 -1.87
C PRO A 175 1.48 25.27 -0.56
N GLY A 176 2.37 26.29 -0.62
CA GLY A 176 3.08 26.72 0.57
C GLY A 176 4.38 25.96 0.87
N GLY A 177 4.82 25.09 -0.04
CA GLY A 177 6.12 24.42 0.06
C GLY A 177 6.15 23.20 0.97
N SER A 178 5.03 22.82 1.58
CA SER A 178 4.89 21.54 2.28
C SER A 178 4.91 20.39 1.30
N ALA A 179 5.49 19.24 1.67
CA ALA A 179 5.59 18.09 0.80
C ALA A 179 5.56 16.78 1.59
N LEU A 180 4.94 15.76 1.00
CA LEU A 180 5.12 14.37 1.40
C LEU A 180 6.15 13.74 0.46
N ARG A 181 7.22 13.22 1.01
CA ARG A 181 8.33 12.61 0.28
C ARG A 181 8.55 11.17 0.71
N TYR A 182 9.17 10.39 -0.15
CA TYR A 182 9.53 9.00 0.13
C TYR A 182 10.94 8.70 -0.37
N GLN A 183 11.59 7.71 0.23
CA GLN A 183 12.87 7.19 -0.26
C GLN A 183 12.66 6.00 -1.19
N GLN A 184 11.76 5.12 -0.82
CA GLN A 184 11.52 3.89 -1.56
C GLN A 184 10.03 3.59 -1.64
N PHE A 185 9.63 3.13 -2.81
CA PHE A 185 8.29 2.62 -3.12
C PHE A 185 8.42 1.20 -3.63
N ALA A 186 7.63 0.28 -3.12
CA ALA A 186 7.60 -1.09 -3.59
C ALA A 186 6.15 -1.56 -3.77
N VAL A 187 5.89 -2.26 -4.87
CA VAL A 187 4.66 -3.02 -5.10
C VAL A 187 5.06 -4.47 -5.31
N ALA A 188 4.52 -5.37 -4.55
CA ALA A 188 4.75 -6.79 -4.71
C ALA A 188 3.43 -7.55 -4.73
N GLY A 189 3.33 -8.53 -5.61
CA GLY A 189 2.27 -9.53 -5.57
C GLY A 189 2.86 -10.90 -5.31
N GLY A 190 2.12 -11.75 -4.65
CA GLY A 190 2.66 -13.04 -4.30
C GLY A 190 1.65 -14.08 -3.89
N LEU A 191 2.21 -15.24 -3.65
CA LEU A 191 1.54 -16.43 -3.17
C LEU A 191 2.29 -16.93 -1.94
N ASP A 192 1.56 -17.20 -0.90
CA ASP A 192 2.06 -17.89 0.29
C ASP A 192 1.30 -19.21 0.42
N ALA A 193 2.01 -20.31 0.26
CA ALA A 193 1.48 -21.66 0.39
C ALA A 193 2.19 -22.32 1.58
N SER A 194 1.76 -22.02 2.79
CA SER A 194 2.33 -22.57 4.02
C SER A 194 1.84 -23.98 4.35
N SER A 195 0.76 -24.43 3.72
CA SER A 195 0.26 -25.82 3.82
C SER A 195 -0.68 -26.13 2.65
N ALA A 196 -1.00 -27.40 2.47
CA ALA A 196 -1.93 -27.90 1.44
C ALA A 196 -3.32 -27.22 1.47
N SER A 197 -3.76 -26.83 2.65
CA SER A 197 -5.07 -26.21 2.88
C SER A 197 -5.02 -24.69 3.01
N HIS A 198 -3.83 -24.07 2.95
CA HIS A 198 -3.64 -22.66 3.27
C HIS A 198 -2.82 -21.95 2.20
N THR A 199 -3.47 -21.62 1.11
CA THR A 199 -2.89 -20.79 0.07
C THR A 199 -3.44 -19.38 0.19
N GLU A 200 -2.56 -18.41 0.35
CA GLU A 200 -2.88 -16.99 0.40
C GLU A 200 -2.28 -16.29 -0.82
N THR A 201 -3.10 -15.56 -1.55
CA THR A 201 -2.63 -14.61 -2.56
C THR A 201 -2.64 -13.22 -1.95
N PHE A 202 -1.63 -12.42 -2.22
CA PHE A 202 -1.53 -11.09 -1.68
C PHE A 202 -0.98 -10.09 -2.68
N VAL A 203 -1.31 -8.83 -2.45
CA VAL A 203 -0.68 -7.66 -3.07
C VAL A 203 -0.25 -6.74 -1.93
N GLU A 204 0.98 -6.30 -1.98
CA GLU A 204 1.57 -5.42 -0.97
C GLU A 204 2.09 -4.15 -1.65
N LEU A 205 1.78 -3.02 -1.05
CA LEU A 205 2.29 -1.71 -1.40
C LEU A 205 3.08 -1.22 -0.18
N ALA A 206 4.36 -0.94 -0.34
CA ALA A 206 5.20 -0.42 0.74
C ALA A 206 5.82 0.92 0.33
N LEU A 207 5.78 1.86 1.23
CA LEU A 207 6.43 3.16 1.15
C LEU A 207 7.38 3.26 2.35
N SER A 208 8.67 3.31 2.07
CA SER A 208 9.69 3.40 3.12
C SER A 208 10.40 4.74 3.09
N GLY A 209 10.80 5.20 4.27
CA GLY A 209 11.40 6.52 4.43
C GLY A 209 10.47 7.64 4.00
N LEU A 210 9.17 7.48 4.29
CA LEU A 210 8.23 8.58 4.14
C LEU A 210 8.62 9.72 5.07
N ARG A 211 8.58 10.93 4.55
CA ARG A 211 8.82 12.14 5.31
C ARG A 211 7.81 13.22 4.94
N PHE A 212 7.11 13.68 5.93
CA PHE A 212 6.25 14.84 5.79
C PHE A 212 7.05 16.09 6.16
N ASP A 213 7.30 16.95 5.18
CA ASP A 213 7.95 18.25 5.36
C ASP A 213 6.84 19.31 5.42
N LEU A 214 6.57 19.84 6.59
CA LEU A 214 5.64 20.95 6.78
C LEU A 214 6.42 22.26 6.68
N SER A 215 6.16 23.04 5.63
CA SER A 215 6.68 24.40 5.50
C SER A 215 5.71 25.38 6.18
N LEU A 216 6.25 26.17 7.09
CA LEU A 216 5.49 27.22 7.79
C LEU A 216 5.68 28.60 7.12
N GLY A 217 6.37 28.64 5.97
CA GLY A 217 6.72 29.87 5.27
C GLY A 217 5.55 30.71 4.78
N ASP A 218 4.41 30.06 4.45
CA ASP A 218 3.17 30.72 4.02
C ASP A 218 2.08 30.72 5.10
N ALA A 219 2.39 30.23 6.29
CA ALA A 219 1.50 30.38 7.42
C ALA A 219 1.40 31.85 7.78
N ASP A 220 0.18 32.31 8.17
CA ASP A 220 -0.06 33.64 8.66
C ASP A 220 1.11 34.09 9.56
N GLY A 221 1.53 35.34 9.45
CA GLY A 221 2.67 35.93 10.19
C GLY A 221 2.64 35.69 11.70
N PHE A 222 1.51 35.24 12.19
CA PHE A 222 1.21 34.71 13.49
C PHE A 222 1.94 33.40 13.82
N ILE A 223 1.95 32.42 12.91
CA ILE A 223 2.63 31.13 13.11
C ILE A 223 4.16 31.30 12.91
N GLN A 224 4.56 32.16 11.95
CA GLN A 224 5.97 32.44 11.69
C GLN A 224 6.71 33.06 12.90
N GLY A 225 6.04 33.92 13.67
CA GLY A 225 6.63 34.55 14.86
C GLY A 225 6.72 33.63 16.09
N THR A 226 6.10 32.45 16.01
CA THR A 226 5.86 31.62 17.20
C THR A 226 6.63 30.29 17.16
N VAL A 227 6.94 29.78 15.98
CA VAL A 227 7.66 28.51 15.82
C VAL A 227 9.12 28.77 15.52
N ALA A 228 10.01 28.31 16.40
CA ALA A 228 11.44 28.50 16.27
C ALA A 228 12.12 27.69 15.14
N ARG A 229 11.34 26.97 14.33
CA ARG A 229 11.81 26.17 13.20
C ARG A 229 10.93 26.40 11.98
N ASP A 230 11.56 26.77 10.88
CA ASP A 230 10.87 26.98 9.60
C ASP A 230 10.32 25.70 8.96
N ARG A 231 10.66 24.54 9.50
CA ARG A 231 10.29 23.25 8.95
C ARG A 231 10.18 22.17 10.03
N VAL A 232 9.11 21.41 9.99
CA VAL A 232 8.89 20.24 10.84
C VAL A 232 8.99 19.00 9.97
N GLU A 233 9.83 18.06 10.37
CA GLU A 233 10.09 16.81 9.64
C GLU A 233 9.62 15.63 10.48
N ALA A 234 8.88 14.72 9.85
CA ALA A 234 8.42 13.51 10.50
C ALA A 234 8.64 12.30 9.59
N PRO A 235 9.56 11.41 9.95
CA PRO A 235 9.79 10.16 9.24
C PRO A 235 8.82 9.06 9.69
N PHE A 236 8.32 8.26 8.75
CA PHE A 236 7.51 7.07 9.00
C PHE A 236 7.56 6.10 7.83
N ASP A 237 7.17 4.86 8.06
CA ASP A 237 7.01 3.85 7.03
C ASP A 237 5.55 3.41 6.96
N LEU A 238 5.10 3.03 5.77
CA LEU A 238 3.73 2.62 5.53
C LEU A 238 3.72 1.40 4.61
N ALA A 239 3.03 0.35 4.99
CA ALA A 239 2.74 -0.76 4.12
C ALA A 239 1.25 -1.12 4.16
N LEU A 240 0.69 -1.30 2.97
CA LEU A 240 -0.67 -1.76 2.75
C LEU A 240 -0.59 -3.13 2.11
N ARG A 241 -1.21 -4.13 2.72
CA ARG A 241 -1.32 -5.47 2.18
C ARG A 241 -2.78 -5.85 2.02
N TRP A 242 -3.12 -6.28 0.83
CA TRP A 242 -4.37 -6.98 0.58
C TRP A 242 -4.10 -8.46 0.42
N SER A 243 -4.94 -9.29 1.01
CA SER A 243 -4.91 -10.73 0.75
C SER A 243 -6.32 -11.29 0.61
N ASN A 244 -6.44 -12.41 -0.12
CA ASN A 244 -7.71 -13.11 -0.31
C ASN A 244 -8.25 -13.74 0.99
N ARG A 245 -7.47 -13.77 2.07
CA ARG A 245 -7.86 -14.36 3.36
C ARG A 245 -8.14 -13.36 4.45
N GLN A 246 -7.32 -12.31 4.52
CA GLN A 246 -7.38 -11.33 5.60
C GLN A 246 -8.00 -10.00 5.14
N GLY A 247 -8.27 -9.88 3.81
CA GLY A 247 -8.67 -8.59 3.27
C GLY A 247 -7.54 -7.58 3.28
N ILE A 248 -7.85 -6.34 3.55
CA ILE A 248 -6.87 -5.24 3.61
C ILE A 248 -6.32 -5.17 5.03
N SER A 249 -5.00 -5.21 5.15
CA SER A 249 -4.27 -4.99 6.40
C SER A 249 -3.25 -3.87 6.22
N PHE A 250 -3.02 -3.17 7.30
CA PHE A 250 -2.03 -2.12 7.40
C PHE A 250 -0.89 -2.58 8.29
N SER A 251 0.32 -2.29 7.88
CA SER A 251 1.48 -2.37 8.75
C SER A 251 2.32 -1.12 8.56
N GLY A 252 2.79 -0.56 9.64
CA GLY A 252 3.64 0.62 9.62
C GLY A 252 4.39 0.72 10.93
N SER A 253 5.60 1.23 10.87
CA SER A 253 6.35 1.58 12.05
C SER A 253 6.36 3.09 12.18
N GLY A 254 5.76 3.60 13.22
CA GLY A 254 5.90 4.98 13.59
C GLY A 254 4.58 5.69 13.84
N GLY A 255 4.63 6.54 14.85
CA GLY A 255 3.68 7.60 15.09
C GLY A 255 4.33 8.91 14.70
N LEU A 256 3.61 9.77 14.02
CA LEU A 256 4.00 11.15 13.87
C LEU A 256 3.41 11.93 15.03
N HIS A 257 4.25 12.40 15.95
CA HIS A 257 3.81 13.30 16.99
C HIS A 257 4.55 14.63 16.87
N VAL A 258 3.82 15.64 16.43
CA VAL A 258 4.34 17.01 16.26
C VAL A 258 3.78 17.88 17.38
N PHE A 259 4.67 18.48 18.13
CA PHE A 259 4.34 19.50 19.11
C PHE A 259 4.73 20.86 18.56
N LEU A 260 3.73 21.69 18.28
CA LEU A 260 3.91 23.05 17.78
C LEU A 260 3.68 24.04 18.91
N PRO A 261 4.73 24.63 19.52
CA PRO A 261 4.54 25.67 20.52
C PRO A 261 3.99 26.92 19.84
N LEU A 262 2.84 27.40 20.28
CA LEU A 262 2.16 28.58 19.69
C LEU A 262 2.43 29.88 20.45
N HIS A 263 2.49 29.90 21.76
CA HIS A 263 2.73 31.06 22.61
C HIS A 263 1.89 32.32 22.25
N THR A 264 0.69 32.11 21.79
CA THR A 264 -0.19 33.16 21.28
C THR A 264 -1.27 33.52 22.26
N THR A 265 -1.55 34.81 22.37
CA THR A 265 -2.59 35.33 23.27
C THR A 265 -3.68 36.03 22.48
N ILE A 266 -4.93 35.59 22.68
CA ILE A 266 -6.13 36.17 22.08
C ILE A 266 -7.03 36.63 23.24
N GLY A 267 -6.94 37.90 23.60
CA GLY A 267 -7.65 38.41 24.79
C GLY A 267 -7.22 37.68 26.07
N PRO A 268 -8.14 37.09 26.83
CA PRO A 268 -7.82 36.35 28.06
C PRO A 268 -7.29 34.92 27.80
N LEU A 269 -7.36 34.44 26.54
CA LEU A 269 -6.95 33.10 26.16
C LEU A 269 -5.52 33.11 25.61
N ARG A 270 -4.64 32.35 26.23
CA ARG A 270 -3.33 32.06 25.71
C ARG A 270 -3.29 30.63 25.20
N LEU A 271 -2.90 30.45 23.94
CA LEU A 271 -2.64 29.16 23.31
C LEU A 271 -1.14 28.85 23.50
N ASP A 272 -0.85 27.77 24.17
CA ASP A 272 0.53 27.39 24.48
C ASP A 272 1.09 26.44 23.42
N ALA A 273 0.29 25.49 22.91
CA ALA A 273 0.72 24.55 21.88
C ALA A 273 -0.42 23.88 21.14
N VAL A 274 -0.16 23.47 19.90
CA VAL A 274 -0.94 22.47 19.16
C VAL A 274 -0.14 21.17 19.08
N HIS A 275 -0.82 20.08 19.33
CA HIS A 275 -0.27 18.75 19.14
C HIS A 275 -1.01 18.06 17.99
N VAL A 276 -0.26 17.53 17.05
CA VAL A 276 -0.77 16.71 15.93
C VAL A 276 -0.12 15.34 16.04
N GLY A 277 -0.94 14.31 16.14
CA GLY A 277 -0.52 12.91 16.18
C GLY A 277 -1.08 12.15 15.00
N ILE A 278 -0.31 11.23 14.45
CA ILE A 278 -0.75 10.21 13.51
C ILE A 278 -0.11 8.90 13.98
N ASP A 279 -0.93 7.95 14.36
CA ASP A 279 -0.50 6.61 14.75
C ASP A 279 -1.02 5.60 13.74
N VAL A 280 -0.13 4.78 13.20
CA VAL A 280 -0.46 3.72 12.27
C VAL A 280 -0.39 2.40 12.98
N GLY A 281 -1.51 1.70 13.04
CA GLY A 281 -1.65 0.39 13.68
C GLY A 281 -2.33 -0.62 12.77
N ASP A 282 -2.42 -1.86 13.25
CA ASP A 282 -3.01 -2.98 12.51
C ASP A 282 -4.51 -2.76 12.16
N ASP A 283 -5.20 -1.94 12.94
CA ASP A 283 -6.62 -1.64 12.74
C ASP A 283 -6.90 -0.41 11.87
N GLY A 284 -5.87 0.36 11.51
CA GLY A 284 -6.01 1.56 10.70
C GLY A 284 -5.07 2.68 11.11
N ILE A 285 -5.47 3.91 10.80
CA ILE A 285 -4.73 5.13 11.13
C ILE A 285 -5.55 5.92 12.14
N GLU A 286 -4.95 6.19 13.30
CA GLU A 286 -5.50 7.15 14.26
C GLU A 286 -4.81 8.50 14.10
N THR A 287 -5.59 9.55 13.92
CA THR A 287 -5.08 10.92 13.89
C THR A 287 -5.56 11.67 15.12
N GLU A 288 -4.67 12.41 15.75
CA GLU A 288 -4.97 13.28 16.87
C GLU A 288 -4.68 14.73 16.51
N THR A 289 -5.61 15.63 16.82
CA THR A 289 -5.36 17.07 16.84
C THR A 289 -5.82 17.61 18.18
N SER A 290 -4.90 18.11 18.97
CA SER A 290 -5.20 18.62 20.30
C SER A 290 -4.47 19.92 20.61
N LEU A 291 -5.04 20.70 21.51
CA LEU A 291 -4.64 22.05 21.86
C LEU A 291 -4.35 22.13 23.36
N SER A 292 -3.28 22.81 23.72
CA SER A 292 -2.97 23.18 25.10
C SER A 292 -3.00 24.68 25.24
N GLY A 293 -3.59 25.17 26.33
CA GLY A 293 -3.69 26.61 26.56
C GLY A 293 -4.18 26.94 27.95
N ARG A 294 -4.22 28.25 28.22
CA ARG A 294 -4.70 28.80 29.49
C ARG A 294 -5.61 29.98 29.27
N LEU A 295 -6.61 30.08 30.11
CA LEU A 295 -7.57 31.16 30.16
C LEU A 295 -7.36 31.94 31.47
N THR A 296 -7.07 33.23 31.40
CA THR A 296 -6.90 34.07 32.60
C THR A 296 -8.03 35.08 32.68
N LEU A 297 -8.83 34.99 33.72
CA LEU A 297 -9.95 35.87 33.99
C LEU A 297 -9.76 36.54 35.36
N GLY A 298 -9.20 37.73 35.38
CA GLY A 298 -8.85 38.41 36.61
C GLY A 298 -7.91 37.60 37.50
N PRO A 299 -8.27 37.24 38.72
CA PRO A 299 -7.43 36.47 39.62
C PRO A 299 -7.43 34.96 39.35
N VAL A 300 -8.24 34.49 38.39
CA VAL A 300 -8.42 33.07 38.11
C VAL A 300 -7.74 32.70 36.80
N THR A 301 -6.89 31.67 36.83
CA THR A 301 -6.28 31.07 35.62
C THR A 301 -6.68 29.60 35.55
N ALA A 302 -7.30 29.22 34.45
CA ALA A 302 -7.58 27.85 34.08
C ALA A 302 -6.63 27.39 33.00
N THR A 303 -6.00 26.20 33.16
CA THR A 303 -5.10 25.60 32.19
C THR A 303 -5.72 24.29 31.67
N VAL A 304 -5.64 24.07 30.36
CA VAL A 304 -6.13 22.85 29.71
C VAL A 304 -4.99 22.26 28.89
N GLU A 305 -4.76 20.97 29.04
CA GLU A 305 -3.73 20.25 28.30
C GLU A 305 -4.32 19.22 27.36
N ARG A 306 -3.92 19.31 26.07
CA ARG A 306 -4.27 18.34 25.02
C ARG A 306 -5.78 18.08 24.89
N LEU A 307 -6.59 19.11 24.92
CA LEU A 307 -8.02 19.03 24.55
C LEU A 307 -8.15 18.98 23.04
N GLY A 308 -8.89 18.03 22.50
CA GLY A 308 -8.95 17.93 21.05
C GLY A 308 -9.92 16.90 20.47
N MET A 309 -9.49 16.34 19.36
CA MET A 309 -10.23 15.34 18.60
C MET A 309 -9.28 14.28 18.08
N THR A 310 -9.73 13.04 18.10
CA THR A 310 -9.11 11.93 17.37
C THR A 310 -10.02 11.50 16.23
N VAL A 311 -9.43 11.08 15.12
CA VAL A 311 -10.14 10.48 13.99
C VAL A 311 -9.49 9.14 13.69
N ASN A 312 -10.26 8.08 13.82
CA ASN A 312 -9.82 6.75 13.41
C ASN A 312 -10.30 6.48 11.98
N ILE A 313 -9.36 6.13 11.11
CA ILE A 313 -9.58 5.73 9.73
C ILE A 313 -9.32 4.22 9.66
N SER A 314 -10.38 3.43 9.62
CA SER A 314 -10.26 1.97 9.46
C SER A 314 -10.39 1.56 7.99
N PHE A 315 -9.62 0.55 7.60
CA PHE A 315 -9.63 -0.02 6.24
C PHE A 315 -10.50 -1.28 6.16
N ARG A 316 -11.63 -1.22 6.84
CA ARG A 316 -12.69 -2.24 6.80
C ARG A 316 -13.95 -1.60 6.26
N GLU A 317 -14.86 -2.43 5.76
CA GLU A 317 -16.16 -1.97 5.34
C GLU A 317 -16.82 -1.11 6.44
N GLY A 318 -17.14 0.12 6.10
CA GLY A 318 -17.59 1.12 7.07
C GLY A 318 -18.48 2.18 6.43
N ASN A 319 -18.61 3.33 7.10
CA ASN A 319 -19.51 4.42 6.70
C ASN A 319 -19.13 5.12 5.39
N LEU A 320 -17.94 4.87 4.85
CA LEU A 320 -17.48 5.37 3.54
C LEU A 320 -17.21 4.23 2.53
N GLY A 321 -17.91 3.11 2.63
CA GLY A 321 -17.71 1.93 1.79
C GLY A 321 -16.54 1.09 2.28
N LEU A 322 -15.43 1.06 1.52
CA LEU A 322 -14.22 0.31 1.89
C LEU A 322 -13.45 0.93 3.08
N PHE A 323 -13.89 2.08 3.58
CA PHE A 323 -13.26 2.79 4.68
C PHE A 323 -14.28 3.11 5.76
N GLY A 324 -13.85 3.03 7.02
CA GLY A 324 -14.56 3.56 8.17
C GLY A 324 -13.88 4.82 8.68
N LEU A 325 -14.64 5.88 8.95
CA LEU A 325 -14.15 7.11 9.54
C LEU A 325 -14.92 7.39 10.83
N SER A 326 -14.20 7.44 11.96
CA SER A 326 -14.79 7.58 13.27
C SER A 326 -14.13 8.74 14.03
N PRO A 327 -14.70 9.95 13.98
CA PRO A 327 -14.25 11.07 14.81
C PRO A 327 -14.68 10.84 16.25
N ARG A 328 -13.79 11.16 17.20
CA ARG A 328 -14.04 11.10 18.63
C ARG A 328 -13.52 12.35 19.32
N PHE A 329 -14.27 12.83 20.30
CA PHE A 329 -13.76 13.85 21.19
C PHE A 329 -12.63 13.30 22.05
N LYS A 330 -11.51 14.03 22.11
CA LYS A 330 -10.39 13.73 22.98
C LYS A 330 -10.48 14.62 24.22
N PRO A 331 -10.78 14.07 25.39
CA PRO A 331 -10.77 14.84 26.62
C PRO A 331 -9.35 15.32 26.93
N PRO A 332 -9.22 16.42 27.69
CA PRO A 332 -7.92 16.92 28.09
C PRO A 332 -7.16 15.88 28.93
N THR A 333 -5.85 15.86 28.78
CA THR A 333 -4.98 15.03 29.63
C THR A 333 -4.69 15.70 30.98
N GLY A 334 -4.98 16.99 31.11
CA GLY A 334 -4.80 17.73 32.32
C GLY A 334 -5.64 18.99 32.40
N LEU A 335 -6.13 19.28 33.57
CA LEU A 335 -6.83 20.52 33.91
C LEU A 335 -6.20 21.16 35.15
N GLY A 336 -5.80 22.41 35.03
CA GLY A 336 -5.28 23.21 36.13
C GLY A 336 -6.18 24.37 36.46
N LEU A 337 -6.28 24.72 37.73
CA LEU A 337 -6.95 25.93 38.20
C LEU A 337 -6.04 26.62 39.18
N ALA A 338 -5.80 27.91 38.99
CA ALA A 338 -5.06 28.72 39.94
C ALA A 338 -5.83 30.01 40.23
N ILE A 339 -5.81 30.43 41.50
CA ILE A 339 -6.42 31.65 41.99
C ILE A 339 -5.32 32.47 42.67
N ALA A 340 -5.17 33.72 42.23
CA ALA A 340 -4.22 34.67 42.77
C ALA A 340 -4.89 36.03 42.98
N ALA A 341 -5.53 36.21 44.15
CA ALA A 341 -6.18 37.45 44.57
C ALA A 341 -5.48 38.00 45.78
N PRO A 342 -5.62 39.32 46.08
CA PRO A 342 -5.10 39.87 47.31
C PRO A 342 -5.62 39.15 48.52
N GLY A 343 -4.72 38.53 49.31
CA GLY A 343 -5.07 37.74 50.48
C GLY A 343 -5.55 36.31 50.27
N VAL A 344 -5.69 35.86 49.00
CA VAL A 344 -6.12 34.48 48.70
C VAL A 344 -5.26 33.95 47.53
N VAL A 345 -4.48 32.93 47.80
CA VAL A 345 -3.69 32.20 46.80
C VAL A 345 -4.00 30.73 46.94
N GLY A 346 -4.38 30.08 45.83
CA GLY A 346 -4.68 28.66 45.84
C GLY A 346 -4.73 28.10 44.41
N GLY A 347 -4.75 26.79 44.30
CA GLY A 347 -4.89 26.11 43.00
C GLY A 347 -4.78 24.61 43.15
N GLY A 348 -5.08 23.94 42.07
CA GLY A 348 -4.98 22.50 41.93
C GLY A 348 -4.80 22.08 40.49
N TYR A 349 -4.32 20.87 40.31
CA TYR A 349 -4.16 20.24 38.99
C TYR A 349 -4.75 18.83 39.02
N LEU A 350 -5.52 18.48 38.02
CA LEU A 350 -6.09 17.17 37.77
C LEU A 350 -5.47 16.61 36.50
N GLY A 351 -4.70 15.55 36.60
CA GLY A 351 -4.22 14.78 35.46
C GLY A 351 -5.19 13.63 35.17
N PHE A 352 -5.48 13.40 33.93
CA PHE A 352 -6.30 12.30 33.45
C PHE A 352 -5.41 11.30 32.72
N ASP A 353 -5.44 10.06 33.15
CA ASP A 353 -4.77 8.95 32.48
C ASP A 353 -5.83 8.16 31.68
N PRO A 354 -5.87 8.31 30.35
CA PRO A 354 -6.88 7.64 29.54
C PRO A 354 -6.74 6.11 29.50
N GLN A 355 -5.62 5.56 30.02
CA GLN A 355 -5.41 4.11 30.10
C GLN A 355 -5.94 3.50 31.40
N ARG A 356 -6.39 4.34 32.35
CA ARG A 356 -6.92 3.93 33.64
C ARG A 356 -8.42 4.19 33.83
N ALA A 357 -9.10 4.62 32.76
CA ALA A 357 -10.53 4.90 32.77
C ALA A 357 -11.37 3.75 32.22
#